data_30ae3a100262582b3ac28188bf02e274
#
_entry.id   30ae3a100262582b3ac28188bf02e274
#
_cell.length_a   1.000
_cell.length_b   1.000
_cell.length_c   1.000
_cell.angle_alpha   90.00
_cell.angle_beta   90.00
_cell.angle_gamma   90.00
#
_symmetry.space_group_name_H-M   'P 1'
#
loop_
_entity.id
_entity.type
_entity.pdbx_description
1 polymer ?
#
loop_
_entity_poly.entity_id
_entity_poly.type
_entity_poly.pdbx_seq_one_letter_code
_entity_poly.pdbx_strand_id
1 'polypeptide(L)' 'MKPLEIKGARARLGYKQQFMADNLGISVATYRKKESGAIRFTDKEKAQVTKLLGLTPEQMNDFLFDGVLPIGNQT' A
#
# COMPACT_ATOMS: atom_id res chain seq x y z
N MET A 1 -1.49 5.64 7.13
CA MET A 1 -0.89 5.28 5.84
C MET A 1 -0.08 6.44 5.30
N LYS A 2 0.95 6.13 4.56
CA LYS A 2 1.81 7.15 3.94
C LYS A 2 1.66 7.10 2.42
N PRO A 3 0.69 7.82 1.86
CA PRO A 3 0.41 7.74 0.42
C PRO A 3 1.60 8.06 -0.47
N LEU A 4 2.40 9.07 -0.10
CA LEU A 4 3.54 9.44 -0.93
C LEU A 4 4.62 8.35 -0.94
N GLU A 5 4.76 7.61 0.14
CA GLU A 5 5.71 6.52 0.20
C GLU A 5 5.26 5.35 -0.69
N ILE A 6 3.96 5.06 -0.67
CA ILE A 6 3.39 4.03 -1.53
C ILE A 6 3.57 4.41 -2.99
N LYS A 7 3.20 5.65 -3.32
CA LYS A 7 3.35 6.17 -4.67
C LYS A 7 4.81 6.13 -5.13
N GLY A 8 5.72 6.56 -4.25
CA GLY A 8 7.14 6.56 -4.56
C GLY A 8 7.69 5.16 -4.81
N ALA A 9 7.30 4.21 -3.96
CA ALA A 9 7.74 2.83 -4.14
C ALA A 9 7.25 2.24 -5.45
N ARG A 10 5.98 2.51 -5.79
CA ARG A 10 5.41 2.07 -7.06
C ARG A 10 6.17 2.68 -8.25
N ALA A 11 6.39 3.99 -8.18
CA ALA A 11 7.05 4.71 -9.27
C ALA A 11 8.48 4.22 -9.49
N ARG A 12 9.21 3.94 -8.41
CA ARG A 12 10.59 3.43 -8.52
C ARG A 12 10.66 2.10 -9.25
N LEU A 13 9.59 1.29 -9.14
CA LEU A 13 9.52 0.01 -9.84
C LEU A 13 9.00 0.15 -11.27
N GLY A 14 8.58 1.37 -11.66
CA GLY A 14 8.04 1.60 -12.98
C GLY A 14 6.62 1.06 -13.16
N TYR A 15 5.92 0.79 -12.07
CA TYR A 15 4.56 0.25 -12.14
C TYR A 15 3.56 1.38 -12.34
N LYS A 16 2.65 1.19 -13.28
CA LYS A 16 1.54 2.13 -13.47
C LYS A 16 0.42 1.81 -12.51
N GLN A 17 -0.42 2.79 -12.23
CA GLN A 17 -1.58 2.59 -11.38
C GLN A 17 -2.50 1.50 -11.91
N GLN A 18 -2.63 1.41 -13.24
CA GLN A 18 -3.45 0.35 -13.86
C GLN A 18 -2.90 -1.03 -13.53
N PHE A 19 -1.58 -1.19 -13.55
CA PHE A 19 -0.95 -2.46 -13.19
C PHE A 19 -1.33 -2.86 -11.76
N MET A 20 -1.25 -1.90 -10.84
CA MET A 20 -1.60 -2.17 -9.45
C MET A 20 -3.07 -2.53 -9.32
N ALA A 21 -3.94 -1.77 -9.98
CA ALA A 21 -5.37 -2.01 -9.93
C ALA A 21 -5.71 -3.41 -10.47
N ASP A 22 -5.12 -3.79 -11.60
CA ASP A 22 -5.34 -5.10 -12.20
C ASP A 22 -4.94 -6.23 -11.24
N ASN A 23 -3.81 -6.06 -10.57
CA ASN A 23 -3.33 -7.07 -9.65
C ASN A 23 -4.16 -7.16 -8.36
N LEU A 24 -4.83 -6.06 -8.01
CA LEU A 24 -5.70 -6.04 -6.84
C LEU A 24 -7.14 -6.38 -7.17
N GLY A 25 -7.47 -6.51 -8.45
CA GLY A 25 -8.82 -6.82 -8.89
C GLY A 25 -9.80 -5.67 -8.70
N ILE A 26 -9.34 -4.45 -8.81
CA ILE A 26 -10.16 -3.24 -8.64
C ILE A 26 -9.96 -2.32 -9.83
N SER A 27 -10.84 -1.33 -9.97
CA SER A 27 -10.69 -0.34 -11.05
C SER A 27 -9.54 0.61 -10.72
N VAL A 28 -8.96 1.20 -11.77
CA VAL A 28 -7.87 2.17 -11.57
C VAL A 28 -8.37 3.40 -10.81
N ALA A 29 -9.62 3.79 -11.01
CA ALA A 29 -10.19 4.92 -10.28
C ALA A 29 -10.24 4.63 -8.78
N THR A 30 -10.64 3.41 -8.41
CA THR A 30 -10.65 2.97 -7.02
C THR A 30 -9.24 2.90 -6.48
N TYR A 31 -8.30 2.36 -7.26
CA TYR A 31 -6.92 2.28 -6.83
C TYR A 31 -6.34 3.68 -6.52
N ARG A 32 -6.62 4.66 -7.38
CA ARG A 32 -6.15 6.02 -7.16
C ARG A 32 -6.62 6.57 -5.82
N LYS A 33 -7.87 6.33 -5.48
CA LYS A 33 -8.42 6.78 -4.20
C LYS A 33 -7.74 6.08 -3.03
N LYS A 34 -7.42 4.81 -3.18
CA LYS A 34 -6.73 4.06 -2.13
C LYS A 34 -5.28 4.52 -1.98
N GLU A 35 -4.59 4.72 -3.09
CA GLU A 35 -3.21 5.19 -3.04
C GLU A 35 -3.12 6.59 -2.44
N SER A 36 -4.09 7.46 -2.70
CA SER A 36 -4.10 8.82 -2.16
C SER A 36 -4.54 8.89 -0.70
N GLY A 37 -5.06 7.81 -0.16
CA GLY A 37 -5.55 7.79 1.21
C GLY A 37 -7.01 8.18 1.36
N ALA A 38 -7.70 8.49 0.26
CA ALA A 38 -9.12 8.86 0.31
C ALA A 38 -9.98 7.68 0.75
N ILE A 39 -9.59 6.46 0.36
CA ILE A 39 -10.23 5.24 0.81
C ILE A 39 -9.13 4.31 1.32
N ARG A 40 -9.44 3.52 2.33
CA ARG A 40 -8.46 2.59 2.89
C ARG A 40 -8.29 1.37 2.01
N PHE A 41 -7.06 0.85 1.97
CA PHE A 41 -6.83 -0.50 1.49
C PHE A 41 -7.42 -1.48 2.51
N THR A 42 -8.00 -2.57 2.03
CA THR A 42 -8.36 -3.67 2.92
C THR A 42 -7.09 -4.37 3.39
N ASP A 43 -7.20 -5.17 4.45
CA ASP A 43 -6.03 -5.91 4.94
C ASP A 43 -5.47 -6.84 3.87
N LYS A 44 -6.35 -7.48 3.11
CA LYS A 44 -5.93 -8.33 2.00
C LYS A 44 -5.17 -7.53 0.95
N GLU A 45 -5.67 -6.35 0.63
CA GLU A 45 -5.01 -5.48 -0.34
C GLU A 45 -3.66 -4.99 0.17
N LYS A 46 -3.55 -4.69 1.45
CA LYS A 46 -2.28 -4.28 2.04
C LYS A 46 -1.23 -5.39 1.88
N ALA A 47 -1.63 -6.63 2.09
CA ALA A 47 -0.72 -7.76 1.90
C ALA A 47 -0.31 -7.87 0.43
N GLN A 48 -1.24 -7.67 -0.48
CA GLN A 48 -0.96 -7.73 -1.92
C GLN A 48 -0.04 -6.58 -2.35
N VAL A 49 -0.30 -5.37 -1.87
CA VAL A 49 0.55 -4.21 -2.17
C VAL A 49 1.96 -4.44 -1.64
N THR A 50 2.08 -4.96 -0.43
CA THR A 50 3.37 -5.29 0.16
C THR A 50 4.18 -6.21 -0.75
N LYS A 51 3.53 -7.24 -1.27
CA LYS A 51 4.16 -8.18 -2.18
C LYS A 51 4.54 -7.54 -3.50
N LEU A 52 3.61 -6.81 -4.10
CA LEU A 52 3.83 -6.18 -5.39
C LEU A 52 4.98 -5.18 -5.35
N LEU A 53 5.07 -4.43 -4.28
CA LEU A 53 6.09 -3.39 -4.14
C LEU A 53 7.37 -3.89 -3.47
N GLY A 54 7.39 -5.14 -3.04
CA GLY A 54 8.58 -5.71 -2.39
C GLY A 54 8.92 -5.03 -1.08
N LEU A 55 7.92 -4.64 -0.31
CA LEU A 55 8.16 -3.93 0.94
C LEU A 55 8.65 -4.90 2.02
N THR A 56 9.57 -4.42 2.85
CA THR A 56 9.96 -5.15 4.05
C THR A 56 8.83 -5.08 5.07
N PRO A 57 8.83 -5.96 6.10
CA PRO A 57 7.82 -5.86 7.16
C PRO A 57 7.77 -4.49 7.81
N GLU A 58 8.93 -3.87 7.99
CA GLU A 58 8.98 -2.52 8.57
C GLU A 58 8.36 -1.50 7.64
N GLN A 59 8.66 -1.60 6.35
CA GLN A 59 8.06 -0.69 5.36
C GLN A 59 6.55 -0.90 5.27
N MET A 60 6.11 -2.15 5.29
CA MET A 60 4.68 -2.45 5.28
C MET A 60 4.00 -1.77 6.46
N ASN A 61 4.56 -1.92 7.65
CA ASN A 61 4.01 -1.30 8.84
C ASN A 61 4.01 0.21 8.74
N ASP A 62 5.13 0.80 8.31
CA ASP A 62 5.28 2.24 8.23
C ASP A 62 4.38 2.86 7.15
N PHE A 63 4.32 2.24 5.97
CA PHE A 63 3.61 2.82 4.83
C PHE A 63 2.11 2.55 4.87
N LEU A 64 1.71 1.37 5.32
CA LEU A 64 0.32 0.91 5.21
C LEU A 64 -0.43 0.91 6.55
N PHE A 65 0.30 0.81 7.66
CA PHE A 65 -0.31 0.72 9.00
C PHE A 65 0.11 1.87 9.91
N ASP A 66 0.60 2.96 9.34
CA ASP A 66 0.96 4.18 10.08
C ASP A 66 2.02 3.98 11.15
N GLY A 67 2.85 2.96 10.98
CA GLY A 67 3.93 2.73 11.92
C GLY A 67 3.48 2.18 13.26
N VAL A 68 2.24 1.73 13.37
CA VAL A 68 1.71 1.22 14.62
C VAL A 68 1.43 -0.27 14.49
N LEU A 69 2.15 -1.08 15.22
CA LEU A 69 1.88 -2.52 15.28
C LEU A 69 0.96 -2.78 16.44
N PRO A 70 -0.07 -3.60 16.25
CA PRO A 70 -1.04 -3.87 17.31
C PRO A 70 -0.42 -4.40 18.58
N ILE A 71 0.68 -5.09 18.46
CA ILE A 71 1.33 -5.71 19.60
C ILE A 71 2.57 -4.99 20.01
N GLY A 72 3.38 -4.62 19.05
CA GLY A 72 4.70 -4.10 19.32
C GLY A 72 4.73 -2.84 20.13
N ASN A 73 3.71 -2.05 20.04
CA ASN A 73 3.68 -0.79 20.74
C ASN A 73 3.15 -0.89 22.15
N GLN A 74 2.82 -2.07 22.54
CA GLN A 74 2.24 -2.26 23.84
C GLN A 74 3.21 -2.13 24.94
N THR A 75 4.34 -2.35 24.70
CA THR A 75 5.26 -2.36 25.81
C THR A 75 5.59 -1.03 26.34
#